data_ba56583e9c81385a3f19a32455edafd9
#
_entry.id   ba56583e9c81385a3f19a32455edafd9
#
_cell.length_a   1.000
_cell.length_b   1.000
_cell.length_c   1.000
_cell.angle_alpha   90.00
_cell.angle_beta   90.00
_cell.angle_gamma   90.00
#
_symmetry.space_group_name_H-M   'P 1'
#
loop_
_entity.id
_entity.type
_entity.pdbx_description
1 polymer ?
#
loop_
_entity_poly.entity_id
_entity_poly.type
_entity_poly.pdbx_seq_one_letter_code
_entity_poly.pdbx_strand_id
1 'polypeptide(L)'
;MKFDFDKVIDRRGTGSLKWDVPENELPMWVADMDFQTAPCIREALAARVEHGIFGYSIIPDEWADAYVNWWGNRHGFAIDRDWLVFCSGVIPAISTLSLIHISEPTRRVVIS
;
A
#
# COMPACT_ATOMS: atom_id res chain seq x y z
N MET A 1 -15.02 17.71 2.06
CA MET A 1 -15.53 16.63 2.93
C MET A 1 -14.78 16.74 4.26
N LYS A 2 -15.47 16.77 5.39
CA LYS A 2 -14.84 16.86 6.72
C LYS A 2 -14.72 15.46 7.27
N PHE A 3 -13.50 15.03 7.62
CA PHE A 3 -13.24 13.75 8.26
C PHE A 3 -13.34 13.90 9.78
N ASP A 4 -13.89 12.90 10.43
CA ASP A 4 -14.00 12.83 11.89
C ASP A 4 -12.84 11.97 12.42
N PHE A 5 -11.79 12.64 12.89
CA PHE A 5 -10.63 12.00 13.49
C PHE A 5 -10.75 11.83 15.01
N ASP A 6 -11.79 12.38 15.62
CA ASP A 6 -12.03 12.27 17.06
C ASP A 6 -12.84 11.02 17.42
N LYS A 7 -13.47 10.41 16.42
CA LYS A 7 -14.25 9.18 16.61
C LYS A 7 -13.36 8.01 16.99
N VAL A 8 -13.47 7.55 18.22
CA VAL A 8 -12.79 6.34 18.68
C VAL A 8 -13.45 5.12 18.05
N ILE A 9 -12.64 4.26 17.43
CA ILE A 9 -13.07 3.02 16.81
C ILE A 9 -12.43 1.86 17.58
N ASP A 10 -13.28 1.04 18.21
CA ASP A 10 -12.79 -0.17 18.87
C ASP A 10 -12.34 -1.18 17.82
N ARG A 11 -11.09 -1.59 17.93
CA ARG A 11 -10.45 -2.57 17.04
C ARG A 11 -10.12 -3.89 17.76
N ARG A 12 -10.47 -4.02 19.04
CA ARG A 12 -10.27 -5.25 19.78
C ARG A 12 -11.23 -6.33 19.28
N GLY A 13 -10.77 -7.56 19.21
CA GLY A 13 -11.56 -8.67 18.69
C GLY A 13 -11.86 -8.62 17.18
N THR A 14 -11.21 -7.75 16.43
CA THR A 14 -11.37 -7.62 14.97
C THR A 14 -10.29 -8.35 14.16
N GLY A 15 -9.42 -9.12 14.81
CA GLY A 15 -8.25 -9.74 14.18
C GLY A 15 -7.12 -8.75 13.88
N SER A 16 -7.11 -7.60 14.55
CA SER A 16 -6.07 -6.60 14.39
C SER A 16 -4.82 -7.01 15.16
N LEU A 17 -3.72 -7.25 14.46
CA LEU A 17 -2.43 -7.59 15.07
C LEU A 17 -1.98 -6.53 16.10
N LYS A 18 -2.24 -5.26 15.83
CA LYS A 18 -1.91 -4.15 16.73
C LYS A 18 -2.70 -4.21 18.04
N TRP A 19 -4.00 -4.54 17.96
CA TRP A 19 -4.93 -4.50 19.08
C TRP A 19 -5.17 -5.85 19.75
N ASP A 20 -4.51 -6.90 19.28
CA ASP A 20 -4.54 -8.23 19.91
C ASP A 20 -3.52 -8.28 21.08
N VAL A 21 -3.80 -7.46 22.06
CA VAL A 21 -3.02 -7.28 23.30
C VAL A 21 -3.95 -7.28 24.53
N PRO A 22 -3.45 -7.54 25.76
CA PRO A 22 -4.24 -7.46 26.98
C PRO A 22 -5.00 -6.14 27.13
N GLU A 23 -6.15 -6.17 27.78
CA GLU A 23 -7.07 -4.99 27.88
C GLU A 23 -6.43 -3.77 28.57
N ASN A 24 -5.48 -3.99 29.45
CA ASN A 24 -4.77 -2.94 30.16
C ASN A 24 -3.56 -2.38 29.39
N GLU A 25 -3.31 -2.85 28.18
CA GLU A 25 -2.23 -2.37 27.33
C GLU A 25 -2.71 -1.44 26.22
N LEU A 26 -1.94 -0.37 26.00
CA LEU A 26 -2.13 0.53 24.86
C LEU A 26 -1.05 0.21 23.80
N PRO A 27 -1.42 -0.38 22.66
CA PRO A 27 -0.46 -0.73 21.63
C PRO A 27 0.00 0.50 20.85
N MET A 28 1.33 0.71 20.79
CA MET A 28 1.94 1.82 20.05
C MET A 28 3.10 1.37 19.16
N TRP A 29 3.22 0.07 18.89
CA TRP A 29 4.37 -0.53 18.20
C TRP A 29 4.20 -0.64 16.67
N VAL A 30 2.96 -0.69 16.17
CA VAL A 30 2.66 -0.75 14.74
C VAL A 30 2.17 0.61 14.28
N ALA A 31 2.67 1.05 13.13
CA ALA A 31 2.35 2.35 12.55
C ALA A 31 1.01 2.41 11.78
N ASP A 32 0.19 1.34 11.83
CA ASP A 32 -1.15 1.39 11.24
C ASP A 32 -2.04 2.37 12.01
N MET A 33 -2.77 3.18 11.26
CA MET A 33 -3.62 4.23 11.82
C MET A 33 -4.97 3.65 12.26
N ASP A 34 -5.51 4.22 13.36
CA ASP A 34 -6.80 3.81 13.93
C ASP A 34 -7.98 4.65 13.40
N PHE A 35 -7.75 5.46 12.38
CA PHE A 35 -8.78 6.24 11.70
C PHE A 35 -9.47 5.45 10.59
N GLN A 36 -10.75 5.71 10.39
CA GLN A 36 -11.44 5.16 9.23
C GLN A 36 -10.83 5.68 7.93
N THR A 37 -10.68 4.78 6.97
CA THR A 37 -10.31 5.13 5.61
C THR A 37 -11.33 6.09 5.00
N ALA A 38 -10.86 7.01 4.16
CA ALA A 38 -11.69 8.02 3.51
C ALA A 38 -12.94 7.40 2.85
N PRO A 39 -14.11 8.05 2.94
CA PRO A 39 -15.35 7.51 2.40
C PRO A 39 -15.26 7.13 0.92
N CYS A 40 -14.62 7.95 0.09
CA CYS A 40 -14.46 7.67 -1.34
C CYS A 40 -13.68 6.37 -1.61
N ILE A 41 -12.69 6.04 -0.78
CA ILE A 41 -11.93 4.78 -0.90
C ILE A 41 -12.82 3.61 -0.47
N ARG A 42 -13.58 3.75 0.62
CA ARG A 42 -14.49 2.72 1.10
C ARG A 42 -15.61 2.43 0.09
N GLU A 43 -16.16 3.47 -0.54
CA GLU A 43 -17.18 3.36 -1.58
C GLU A 43 -16.65 2.64 -2.82
N ALA A 44 -15.44 2.97 -3.27
CA ALA A 44 -14.79 2.30 -4.39
C ALA A 44 -14.53 0.81 -4.11
N LEU A 45 -14.08 0.48 -2.90
CA LEU A 45 -13.89 -0.91 -2.47
C LEU A 45 -15.22 -1.66 -2.39
N ALA A 46 -16.27 -1.04 -1.82
CA ALA A 46 -17.59 -1.64 -1.71
C ALA A 46 -18.19 -1.94 -3.09
N ALA A 47 -18.07 -1.01 -4.03
CA ALA A 47 -18.51 -1.22 -5.41
C ALA A 47 -17.79 -2.40 -6.08
N ARG A 48 -16.50 -2.59 -5.79
CA ARG A 48 -15.76 -3.74 -6.30
C ARG A 48 -16.18 -5.06 -5.66
N VAL A 49 -16.48 -5.05 -4.36
CA VAL A 49 -17.00 -6.21 -3.65
C VAL A 49 -18.39 -6.59 -4.19
N GLU A 50 -19.27 -5.62 -4.40
CA GLU A 50 -20.61 -5.84 -4.96
C GLU A 50 -20.57 -6.42 -6.38
N HIS A 51 -19.57 -6.02 -7.19
CA HIS A 51 -19.35 -6.62 -8.51
C HIS A 51 -19.05 -8.13 -8.43
N GLY A 52 -18.39 -8.61 -7.35
CA GLY A 52 -18.26 -10.03 -6.99
C GLY A 52 -17.31 -10.86 -7.85
N ILE A 53 -16.67 -10.30 -8.88
CA ILE A 53 -15.74 -11.04 -9.74
C ILE A 53 -14.33 -10.54 -9.49
N PHE A 54 -13.48 -11.38 -8.92
CA PHE A 54 -12.10 -11.10 -8.55
C PHE A 54 -11.15 -11.91 -9.44
N GLY A 55 -10.79 -11.35 -10.58
CA GLY A 55 -9.83 -11.94 -11.52
C GLY A 55 -8.55 -11.12 -11.63
N TYR A 56 -7.73 -11.46 -12.60
CA TYR A 56 -6.58 -10.64 -12.95
C TYR A 56 -7.03 -9.28 -13.44
N SER A 57 -6.39 -8.22 -12.95
CA SER A 57 -6.68 -6.84 -13.32
C SER A 57 -5.50 -6.22 -14.04
N ILE A 58 -5.79 -5.36 -14.98
CA ILE A 58 -4.78 -4.45 -15.56
C ILE A 58 -4.46 -3.35 -14.55
N ILE A 59 -3.27 -2.79 -14.66
CA ILE A 59 -2.89 -1.58 -13.95
C ILE A 59 -3.31 -0.41 -14.85
N PRO A 60 -4.31 0.38 -14.46
CA PRO A 60 -4.80 1.45 -15.30
C PRO A 60 -3.81 2.63 -15.32
N ASP A 61 -3.87 3.43 -16.39
CA ASP A 61 -3.01 4.61 -16.55
C ASP A 61 -3.21 5.64 -15.43
N GLU A 62 -4.42 5.74 -14.90
CA GLU A 62 -4.77 6.62 -13.79
C GLU A 62 -3.95 6.33 -12.53
N TRP A 63 -3.45 5.11 -12.36
CA TRP A 63 -2.54 4.78 -11.27
C TRP A 63 -1.24 5.60 -11.37
N ALA A 64 -0.61 5.60 -12.54
CA ALA A 64 0.62 6.36 -12.75
C ALA A 64 0.35 7.88 -12.70
N ASP A 65 -0.77 8.34 -13.28
CA ASP A 65 -1.18 9.73 -13.22
C ASP A 65 -1.38 10.23 -11.78
N ALA A 66 -1.95 9.41 -10.91
CA ALA A 66 -2.11 9.74 -9.50
C ALA A 66 -0.75 9.98 -8.81
N TYR A 67 0.27 9.15 -9.08
CA TYR A 67 1.62 9.32 -8.55
C TYR A 67 2.28 10.59 -9.09
N VAL A 68 2.29 10.78 -10.39
CA VAL A 68 2.88 11.96 -11.03
C VAL A 68 2.25 13.24 -10.50
N ASN A 69 0.91 13.29 -10.45
CA ASN A 69 0.18 14.45 -9.94
C ASN A 69 0.44 14.70 -8.44
N TRP A 70 0.48 13.65 -7.62
CA TRP A 70 0.75 13.81 -6.20
C TRP A 70 2.13 14.40 -5.93
N TRP A 71 3.16 13.83 -6.53
CA TRP A 71 4.54 14.27 -6.33
C TRP A 71 4.79 15.65 -6.93
N GLY A 72 4.22 15.94 -8.11
CA GLY A 72 4.30 17.25 -8.73
C GLY A 72 3.63 18.34 -7.88
N ASN A 73 2.40 18.12 -7.46
CA ASN A 73 1.61 19.12 -6.74
C ASN A 73 2.02 19.31 -5.29
N ARG A 74 2.45 18.24 -4.60
CA ARG A 74 2.74 18.29 -3.16
C ARG A 74 4.21 18.54 -2.86
N HIS A 75 5.11 18.12 -3.73
CA HIS A 75 6.54 18.14 -3.48
C HIS A 75 7.33 18.86 -4.57
N GLY A 76 6.69 19.35 -5.63
CA GLY A 76 7.38 20.01 -6.76
C GLY A 76 8.33 19.06 -7.50
N PHE A 77 8.13 17.75 -7.39
CA PHE A 77 9.00 16.74 -7.98
C PHE A 77 8.33 16.12 -9.20
N ALA A 78 8.93 16.32 -10.38
CA ALA A 78 8.45 15.74 -11.63
C ALA A 78 8.93 14.28 -11.74
N ILE A 79 8.00 13.35 -11.68
CA ILE A 79 8.25 11.92 -11.92
C ILE A 79 7.92 11.61 -13.37
N ASP A 80 8.84 10.93 -14.05
CA ASP A 80 8.55 10.33 -15.35
C ASP A 80 7.72 9.05 -15.15
N ARG A 81 6.65 8.88 -15.94
CA ARG A 81 5.80 7.69 -15.88
C ARG A 81 6.58 6.40 -16.10
N ASP A 82 7.58 6.43 -16.97
CA ASP A 82 8.40 5.27 -17.32
C ASP A 82 9.30 4.79 -16.16
N TRP A 83 9.43 5.61 -15.11
CA TRP A 83 10.13 5.20 -13.88
C TRP A 83 9.24 4.40 -12.93
N LEU A 84 7.94 4.39 -13.15
CA LEU A 84 6.99 3.75 -12.24
C LEU A 84 6.82 2.28 -12.59
N VAL A 85 7.12 1.44 -11.62
CA VAL A 85 6.91 -0.01 -11.68
C VAL A 85 5.93 -0.39 -10.58
N PHE A 86 4.81 -1.00 -10.97
CA PHE A 86 3.84 -1.48 -10.00
C PHE A 86 4.35 -2.72 -9.26
N CYS A 87 4.17 -2.74 -7.94
CA CYS A 87 4.32 -3.93 -7.13
C CYS A 87 3.23 -3.96 -6.04
N SER A 88 2.87 -5.15 -5.61
CA SER A 88 1.78 -5.35 -4.63
C SER A 88 2.15 -4.97 -3.19
N GLY A 89 3.37 -4.52 -2.95
CA GLY A 89 3.83 -4.06 -1.64
C GLY A 89 5.34 -3.92 -1.55
N VAL A 90 5.82 -3.36 -0.45
CA VAL A 90 7.25 -3.10 -0.22
C VAL A 90 8.06 -4.41 -0.12
N ILE A 91 7.54 -5.42 0.57
CA ILE A 91 8.26 -6.70 0.75
C ILE A 91 8.47 -7.41 -0.58
N PRO A 92 7.45 -7.59 -1.46
CA PRO A 92 7.66 -8.11 -2.81
C PRO A 92 8.65 -7.30 -3.63
N ALA A 93 8.61 -5.96 -3.56
CA ALA A 93 9.55 -5.10 -4.26
C ALA A 93 11.01 -5.35 -3.80
N ILE A 94 11.25 -5.35 -2.49
CA ILE A 94 12.58 -5.60 -1.92
C ILE A 94 13.06 -7.01 -2.28
N SER A 95 12.19 -8.02 -2.18
CA SER A 95 12.55 -9.40 -2.53
C SER A 95 12.98 -9.53 -3.98
N THR A 96 12.23 -8.92 -4.91
CA THR A 96 12.57 -8.92 -6.33
C THR A 96 13.89 -8.21 -6.60
N LEU A 97 14.10 -7.02 -6.03
CA LEU A 97 15.35 -6.28 -6.16
C LEU A 97 16.54 -7.04 -5.56
N SER A 98 16.36 -7.70 -4.42
CA SER A 98 17.39 -8.53 -3.79
C SER A 98 17.80 -9.71 -4.68
N LEU A 99 16.84 -10.41 -5.29
CA LEU A 99 17.12 -11.50 -6.22
C LEU A 99 17.89 -11.03 -7.45
N ILE A 100 17.50 -9.88 -8.02
CA ILE A 100 18.12 -9.33 -9.24
C ILE A 100 19.54 -8.78 -8.94
N HIS A 101 19.72 -8.05 -7.85
CA HIS A 101 20.96 -7.31 -7.60
C HIS A 101 21.97 -8.04 -6.70
N ILE A 102 21.52 -8.96 -5.86
CA ILE A 102 22.38 -9.68 -4.91
C ILE A 102 22.68 -11.11 -5.39
N SER A 103 21.68 -11.83 -5.89
CA SER A 103 21.84 -13.24 -6.27
C SER A 103 22.22 -13.44 -7.75
N GLU A 104 21.81 -12.58 -8.65
CA GLU A 104 22.09 -12.68 -10.09
C GLU A 104 23.49 -12.18 -10.53
N PRO A 105 24.11 -11.16 -9.89
CA PRO A 105 25.46 -10.70 -10.30
C PRO A 105 26.53 -11.80 -10.24
N THR A 106 26.38 -12.77 -9.36
CA THR A 106 27.32 -13.90 -9.24
C THR A 106 27.22 -14.91 -10.38
N ARG A 107 26.10 -15.00 -11.07
CA ARG A 107 25.90 -15.90 -12.22
C ARG A 107 26.67 -15.45 -13.46
N ARG A 108 26.86 -14.16 -13.67
CA ARG A 108 27.59 -13.62 -14.82
C ARG A 108 29.10 -13.75 -14.70
N VAL A 109 29.64 -13.93 -13.50
CA VAL A 109 31.10 -14.06 -13.26
C VAL A 109 31.59 -15.51 -13.46
N VAL A 110 30.71 -16.49 -13.46
CA VAL A 110 31.05 -17.92 -13.57
C VAL A 110 31.01 -18.44 -15.03
N ILE A 111 30.58 -17.62 -16.00
CA ILE A 111 30.42 -18.00 -17.41
C ILE A 111 31.43 -17.27 -18.33
N SER A 112 32.49 -16.68 -17.78
CA SER A 112 33.60 -16.10 -18.57
C SER A 112 34.90 -16.86 -18.32
#